data_e1836e8a909b34e84f914bd5180e0309
#
_entry.id   e1836e8a909b34e84f914bd5180e0309
#
_cell.length_a   1.000
_cell.length_b   1.000
_cell.length_c   1.000
_cell.angle_alpha   90.00
_cell.angle_beta   90.00
_cell.angle_gamma   90.00
#
_symmetry.space_group_name_H-M   'P 1'
#
loop_
_entity.id
_entity.type
_entity.pdbx_description
1 polymer ?
#
loop_
_entity_poly.entity_id
_entity_poly.type
_entity_poly.pdbx_seq_one_letter_code
_entity_poly.pdbx_strand_id
1 'polypeptide(L)'
;GHKSRGNSKAPKQADAAQQVVAPKTGKSRSNSKNRSQSKGKSQGLLLNTPFDVLARGRRSLAIDLKMPGAKDVMLDLIGQADALIEGFRPGVMERLGLGPEVCLARNPRLVYGRMMGWGQSGPLAQSAGHDINYLALTGVLNAIGPRGFPSVPLNVVADMGGGGLLLAFGIVCALLEARGSGQGQTVDAAMTEGASLLAAMVHGFRAGGVMSDLRSDNILDGGAYYYTTYECADGKFISVGAIEPQFHARLLETLGLDPTTFGAQSDRSRWAEGKVRLAEVFKTAARDEWVRRFDGIDACVSPVLDWDEALIHPHNQARGSFVEIAGVSQPAPAPRFSRTPATISRPTAGVGDDTVEVLTGWGVDAAVVA
;
A
#
# COMPACT_ATOMS: atom_id res chain seq x y z
N GLY A 1 1.62 2.09 57.92
CA GLY A 1 1.00 3.29 57.35
C GLY A 1 1.99 4.11 56.57
N HIS A 2 1.85 4.22 55.28
CA HIS A 2 2.16 5.41 54.52
C HIS A 2 1.50 5.24 53.14
N LYS A 3 0.45 6.03 52.90
CA LYS A 3 -0.21 6.18 51.59
C LYS A 3 0.63 7.12 50.75
N SER A 4 1.19 6.65 49.61
CA SER A 4 1.62 7.50 48.53
C SER A 4 0.61 7.37 47.39
N ARG A 5 -0.10 8.45 47.11
CA ARG A 5 -0.96 8.59 45.92
C ARG A 5 -0.06 8.81 44.69
N GLY A 6 0.11 7.81 43.88
CA GLY A 6 0.69 7.94 42.55
C GLY A 6 -0.37 8.43 41.58
N ASN A 7 -0.21 9.66 41.09
CA ASN A 7 -1.01 10.24 40.02
C ASN A 7 -0.53 9.65 38.69
N SER A 8 -1.19 8.58 38.21
CA SER A 8 -0.92 8.06 36.86
C SER A 8 -1.66 8.93 35.84
N LYS A 9 -0.94 9.87 35.23
CA LYS A 9 -1.41 10.51 34.00
C LYS A 9 -1.51 9.44 32.91
N ALA A 10 -2.70 9.26 32.35
CA ALA A 10 -2.91 8.44 31.16
C ALA A 10 -2.01 8.91 30.02
N PRO A 11 -1.46 8.01 29.19
CA PRO A 11 -0.66 8.39 28.04
C PRO A 11 -1.56 9.17 27.06
N LYS A 12 -1.10 10.34 26.61
CA LYS A 12 -1.72 11.07 25.49
C LYS A 12 -1.74 10.14 24.29
N GLN A 13 -2.89 9.96 23.67
CA GLN A 13 -3.01 9.26 22.39
C GLN A 13 -2.07 9.94 21.37
N ALA A 14 -1.21 9.15 20.74
CA ALA A 14 -0.38 9.62 19.64
C ALA A 14 -1.31 10.00 18.47
N ASP A 15 -1.42 11.29 18.17
CA ASP A 15 -2.11 11.76 16.98
C ASP A 15 -1.30 11.32 15.74
N ALA A 16 -1.99 10.66 14.81
CA ALA A 16 -1.36 10.16 13.59
C ALA A 16 -0.80 11.31 12.72
N ALA A 17 0.33 11.07 12.09
CA ALA A 17 1.04 12.02 11.23
C ALA A 17 0.11 12.74 10.24
N GLN A 18 0.27 14.05 10.13
CA GLN A 18 -0.52 14.93 9.27
C GLN A 18 0.23 15.25 7.98
N GLN A 19 -0.46 15.20 6.85
CA GLN A 19 0.11 15.57 5.56
C GLN A 19 -0.24 17.03 5.23
N VAL A 20 0.78 17.87 5.00
CA VAL A 20 0.63 19.26 4.56
C VAL A 20 0.52 19.30 3.05
N VAL A 21 -0.59 19.81 2.52
CA VAL A 21 -0.81 19.94 1.07
C VAL A 21 -0.74 21.42 0.68
N ALA A 22 0.20 21.80 -0.19
CA ALA A 22 0.33 23.15 -0.71
C ALA A 22 -0.66 23.41 -1.86
N PRO A 23 -1.37 24.55 -1.91
CA PRO A 23 -2.30 24.87 -2.99
C PRO A 23 -1.57 25.22 -4.29
N LYS A 24 -2.07 24.72 -5.42
CA LYS A 24 -1.60 25.09 -6.77
C LYS A 24 -2.09 26.49 -7.10
N THR A 25 -1.19 27.41 -7.46
CA THR A 25 -1.52 28.77 -7.91
C THR A 25 -2.28 28.74 -9.23
N GLY A 26 -3.56 29.09 -9.20
CA GLY A 26 -4.38 29.33 -10.37
C GLY A 26 -4.14 30.74 -10.95
N LYS A 27 -3.75 30.84 -12.23
CA LYS A 27 -3.80 32.10 -12.98
C LYS A 27 -5.24 32.35 -13.41
N SER A 28 -5.84 33.42 -12.90
CA SER A 28 -7.14 33.91 -13.39
C SER A 28 -7.00 34.47 -14.79
N ARG A 29 -7.80 34.02 -15.73
CA ARG A 29 -8.23 34.76 -16.92
C ARG A 29 -9.71 34.55 -17.13
N SER A 30 -10.38 35.67 -17.29
CA SER A 30 -11.81 35.87 -17.43
C SER A 30 -12.37 35.42 -18.80
N ASN A 31 -13.62 34.98 -18.74
CA ASN A 31 -14.73 35.11 -19.72
C ASN A 31 -14.84 34.18 -20.93
N SER A 32 -15.82 33.40 -20.95
CA SER A 32 -17.12 33.45 -21.64
C SER A 32 -17.54 32.13 -22.31
N LYS A 33 -18.83 31.85 -22.16
CA LYS A 33 -19.76 31.06 -22.97
C LYS A 33 -19.91 29.58 -22.70
N ASN A 34 -21.10 29.27 -22.14
CA ASN A 34 -21.80 28.01 -22.10
C ASN A 34 -21.50 27.06 -23.26
N ARG A 35 -20.99 25.88 -22.93
CA ARG A 35 -21.25 24.64 -23.65
C ARG A 35 -21.24 23.50 -22.62
N SER A 36 -22.40 22.87 -22.49
CA SER A 36 -22.57 21.62 -21.77
C SER A 36 -21.67 20.55 -22.43
N GLN A 37 -20.51 20.30 -21.85
CA GLN A 37 -19.70 19.11 -22.13
C GLN A 37 -19.55 18.36 -20.82
N SER A 38 -19.95 17.12 -20.81
CA SER A 38 -19.64 16.15 -19.77
C SER A 38 -18.11 16.12 -19.56
N LYS A 39 -17.63 16.86 -18.57
CA LYS A 39 -16.22 16.84 -18.18
C LYS A 39 -15.93 15.45 -17.62
N GLY A 40 -15.18 14.66 -18.36
CA GLY A 40 -14.53 13.47 -17.82
C GLY A 40 -13.75 13.89 -16.57
N LYS A 41 -14.11 13.32 -15.43
CA LYS A 41 -13.39 13.54 -14.16
C LYS A 41 -11.99 12.98 -14.32
N SER A 42 -10.98 13.82 -14.21
CA SER A 42 -9.58 13.39 -14.28
C SER A 42 -9.25 12.52 -13.05
N GLN A 43 -8.54 11.42 -13.26
CA GLN A 43 -8.21 10.41 -12.25
C GLN A 43 -7.36 10.90 -11.05
N GLY A 44 -6.87 12.15 -11.06
CA GLY A 44 -6.08 12.72 -9.97
C GLY A 44 -6.87 13.39 -8.85
N LEU A 45 -8.18 13.15 -8.70
CA LEU A 45 -9.09 14.13 -8.10
C LEU A 45 -9.97 13.61 -6.97
N LEU A 46 -9.65 12.47 -6.38
CA LEU A 46 -10.38 12.02 -5.19
C LEU A 46 -9.71 12.48 -3.87
N LEU A 47 -8.54 13.12 -3.97
CA LEU A 47 -7.83 13.64 -2.79
C LEU A 47 -8.72 14.63 -2.01
N ASN A 48 -8.74 14.46 -0.70
CA ASN A 48 -9.55 15.26 0.23
C ASN A 48 -11.07 15.22 -0.07
N THR A 49 -11.57 14.15 -0.65
CA THR A 49 -12.98 13.84 -0.77
C THR A 49 -13.32 12.64 0.14
N PRO A 50 -14.61 12.35 0.42
CA PRO A 50 -14.97 11.13 1.16
C PRO A 50 -14.45 9.83 0.54
N PHE A 51 -14.08 9.86 -0.75
CA PHE A 51 -13.54 8.70 -1.47
C PHE A 51 -12.02 8.55 -1.33
N ASP A 52 -11.32 9.52 -0.73
CA ASP A 52 -9.90 9.39 -0.41
C ASP A 52 -9.71 8.58 0.88
N VAL A 53 -9.92 7.28 0.78
CA VAL A 53 -9.85 6.39 1.96
C VAL A 53 -8.47 6.29 2.58
N LEU A 54 -7.41 6.72 1.89
CA LEU A 54 -6.06 6.76 2.44
C LEU A 54 -5.87 7.89 3.46
N ALA A 55 -6.70 8.94 3.40
CA ALA A 55 -6.64 10.07 4.33
C ALA A 55 -7.59 9.94 5.53
N ARG A 56 -8.33 8.83 5.64
CA ARG A 56 -9.23 8.57 6.77
C ARG A 56 -8.50 8.60 8.13
N GLY A 57 -9.19 9.02 9.16
CA GLY A 57 -8.64 9.11 10.52
C GLY A 57 -7.66 10.24 10.74
N ARG A 58 -7.41 11.09 9.74
CA ARG A 58 -6.51 12.25 9.81
C ARG A 58 -7.27 13.53 10.04
N ARG A 59 -6.60 14.51 10.62
CA ARG A 59 -7.02 15.91 10.63
C ARG A 59 -6.37 16.63 9.46
N SER A 60 -7.06 17.61 8.90
CA SER A 60 -6.59 18.40 7.75
C SER A 60 -6.28 19.83 8.19
N LEU A 61 -5.00 20.19 8.09
CA LEU A 61 -4.48 21.54 8.34
C LEU A 61 -4.06 22.18 7.03
N ALA A 62 -4.51 23.40 6.75
CA ALA A 62 -4.08 24.19 5.60
C ALA A 62 -3.27 25.41 6.06
N ILE A 63 -2.01 25.48 5.62
CA ILE A 63 -1.11 26.62 5.85
C ILE A 63 -0.43 26.98 4.52
N ASP A 64 -0.42 28.28 4.17
CA ASP A 64 0.41 28.76 3.09
C ASP A 64 1.86 28.99 3.59
N LEU A 65 2.73 28.06 3.28
CA LEU A 65 4.15 28.11 3.70
C LEU A 65 4.94 29.30 3.13
N LYS A 66 4.34 30.11 2.26
CA LYS A 66 4.95 31.35 1.75
C LYS A 66 4.62 32.57 2.62
N MET A 67 3.66 32.47 3.49
CA MET A 67 3.30 33.56 4.40
C MET A 67 4.37 33.77 5.48
N PRO A 68 4.66 35.01 5.86
CA PRO A 68 5.52 35.31 7.00
C PRO A 68 5.01 34.58 8.26
N GLY A 69 5.92 33.96 9.01
CA GLY A 69 5.57 33.21 10.24
C GLY A 69 5.10 31.76 10.01
N ALA A 70 4.63 31.40 8.83
CA ALA A 70 4.14 30.02 8.56
C ALA A 70 5.18 28.92 8.85
N LYS A 71 6.46 29.20 8.55
CA LYS A 71 7.56 28.30 8.89
C LYS A 71 7.69 28.09 10.39
N ASP A 72 7.56 29.16 11.18
CA ASP A 72 7.73 29.10 12.63
C ASP A 72 6.58 28.30 13.27
N VAL A 73 5.34 28.51 12.79
CA VAL A 73 4.18 27.68 13.15
C VAL A 73 4.45 26.19 12.87
N MET A 74 4.99 25.87 11.69
CA MET A 74 5.33 24.48 11.36
C MET A 74 6.43 23.93 12.29
N LEU A 75 7.45 24.71 12.61
CA LEU A 75 8.50 24.29 13.53
C LEU A 75 7.97 24.11 14.98
N ASP A 76 6.98 24.88 15.41
CA ASP A 76 6.32 24.70 16.70
C ASP A 76 5.51 23.38 16.76
N LEU A 77 4.80 23.05 15.68
CA LEU A 77 4.13 21.76 15.55
C LEU A 77 5.15 20.60 15.53
N ILE A 78 6.21 20.71 14.74
CA ILE A 78 7.30 19.74 14.63
C ILE A 78 8.01 19.53 15.98
N GLY A 79 8.16 20.61 16.77
CA GLY A 79 8.74 20.56 18.11
C GLY A 79 7.99 19.63 19.08
N GLN A 80 6.73 19.32 18.79
CA GLN A 80 5.87 18.46 19.60
C GLN A 80 5.53 17.12 18.93
N ALA A 81 5.90 16.94 17.66
CA ALA A 81 5.59 15.74 16.89
C ALA A 81 6.57 14.60 17.20
N ASP A 82 6.09 13.37 17.19
CA ASP A 82 6.95 12.18 17.23
C ASP A 82 7.60 11.91 15.87
N ALA A 83 6.87 12.16 14.77
CA ALA A 83 7.36 11.96 13.42
C ALA A 83 6.81 13.02 12.45
N LEU A 84 7.60 13.33 11.44
CA LEU A 84 7.23 14.10 10.25
C LEU A 84 7.40 13.22 9.02
N ILE A 85 6.43 13.20 8.11
CA ILE A 85 6.51 12.49 6.84
C ILE A 85 6.33 13.50 5.70
N GLU A 86 7.20 13.45 4.71
CA GLU A 86 7.10 14.27 3.50
C GLU A 86 7.33 13.41 2.24
N GLY A 87 6.84 13.90 1.09
CA GLY A 87 7.00 13.25 -0.22
C GLY A 87 7.33 14.25 -1.31
N PHE A 88 8.00 15.34 -0.99
CA PHE A 88 8.46 16.33 -1.95
C PHE A 88 9.78 15.90 -2.60
N ARG A 89 10.07 16.45 -3.80
CA ARG A 89 11.36 16.23 -4.45
C ARG A 89 12.52 16.68 -3.54
N PRO A 90 13.67 16.01 -3.61
CA PRO A 90 14.84 16.37 -2.80
C PRO A 90 15.18 17.86 -2.86
N GLY A 91 15.45 18.46 -1.71
CA GLY A 91 15.76 19.88 -1.57
C GLY A 91 14.55 20.81 -1.45
N VAL A 92 13.32 20.34 -1.59
CA VAL A 92 12.12 21.21 -1.42
C VAL A 92 11.94 21.60 0.03
N MET A 93 11.96 20.65 0.95
CA MET A 93 11.82 20.93 2.39
C MET A 93 12.98 21.78 2.92
N GLU A 94 14.17 21.57 2.44
CA GLU A 94 15.34 22.39 2.75
C GLU A 94 15.13 23.86 2.33
N ARG A 95 14.63 24.11 1.10
CA ARG A 95 14.32 25.47 0.63
C ARG A 95 13.19 26.16 1.41
N LEU A 96 12.27 25.37 1.96
CA LEU A 96 11.22 25.86 2.86
C LEU A 96 11.72 26.16 4.28
N GLY A 97 12.98 25.80 4.59
CA GLY A 97 13.53 25.88 5.94
C GLY A 97 12.97 24.84 6.91
N LEU A 98 12.45 23.73 6.36
CA LEU A 98 11.84 22.60 7.06
C LEU A 98 12.56 21.27 6.72
N GLY A 99 13.83 21.36 6.28
CA GLY A 99 14.66 20.18 6.03
C GLY A 99 15.01 19.42 7.32
N PRO A 100 15.52 18.19 7.21
CA PRO A 100 15.80 17.32 8.36
C PRO A 100 16.71 17.99 9.40
N GLU A 101 17.75 18.69 8.95
CA GLU A 101 18.72 19.35 9.84
C GLU A 101 18.05 20.37 10.77
N VAL A 102 17.21 21.24 10.20
CA VAL A 102 16.46 22.26 10.95
C VAL A 102 15.43 21.62 11.88
N CYS A 103 14.69 20.63 11.39
CA CYS A 103 13.65 19.96 12.17
C CYS A 103 14.23 19.15 13.32
N LEU A 104 15.34 18.44 13.13
CA LEU A 104 16.04 17.67 14.16
C LEU A 104 16.72 18.60 15.19
N ALA A 105 17.22 19.77 14.78
CA ALA A 105 17.69 20.79 15.72
C ALA A 105 16.56 21.32 16.61
N ARG A 106 15.33 21.49 16.06
CA ARG A 106 14.14 21.92 16.83
C ARG A 106 13.59 20.82 17.73
N ASN A 107 13.62 19.56 17.27
CA ASN A 107 13.19 18.39 18.01
C ASN A 107 14.17 17.23 17.80
N PRO A 108 15.17 17.07 18.70
CA PRO A 108 16.19 16.04 18.56
C PRO A 108 15.65 14.59 18.58
N ARG A 109 14.39 14.39 19.00
CA ARG A 109 13.74 13.07 19.03
C ARG A 109 12.86 12.80 17.83
N LEU A 110 12.73 13.74 16.91
CA LEU A 110 11.87 13.62 15.71
C LEU A 110 12.35 12.49 14.81
N VAL A 111 11.43 11.68 14.34
CA VAL A 111 11.66 10.78 13.20
C VAL A 111 11.21 11.48 11.92
N TYR A 112 12.16 11.76 11.03
CA TYR A 112 11.89 12.48 9.77
C TYR A 112 11.82 11.50 8.60
N GLY A 113 10.61 11.13 8.15
CA GLY A 113 10.38 10.20 7.05
C GLY A 113 10.31 10.90 5.69
N ARG A 114 11.10 10.43 4.74
CA ARG A 114 11.14 10.93 3.35
C ARG A 114 10.72 9.82 2.39
N MET A 115 9.60 10.01 1.70
CA MET A 115 9.07 9.06 0.73
C MET A 115 9.32 9.55 -0.68
N MET A 116 10.15 8.82 -1.45
CA MET A 116 10.43 9.16 -2.84
C MET A 116 10.43 7.91 -3.73
N GLY A 117 10.12 8.10 -5.01
CA GLY A 117 10.22 6.99 -5.98
C GLY A 117 11.66 6.53 -6.19
N TRP A 118 12.56 7.49 -6.33
CA TRP A 118 13.99 7.26 -6.66
C TRP A 118 14.93 7.39 -5.46
N GLY A 119 14.43 7.78 -4.28
CA GLY A 119 15.25 8.15 -3.12
C GLY A 119 15.76 9.58 -3.16
N GLN A 120 16.50 9.98 -2.11
CA GLN A 120 17.01 11.34 -1.94
C GLN A 120 18.28 11.63 -2.75
N SER A 121 18.94 10.61 -3.27
CA SER A 121 20.21 10.71 -4.02
C SER A 121 20.19 9.87 -5.29
N GLY A 122 21.24 9.96 -6.09
CA GLY A 122 21.35 9.25 -7.35
C GLY A 122 20.88 10.06 -8.56
N PRO A 123 21.17 9.57 -9.78
CA PRO A 123 20.96 10.34 -11.02
C PRO A 123 19.51 10.64 -11.33
N LEU A 124 18.56 9.87 -10.79
CA LEU A 124 17.11 10.04 -11.03
C LEU A 124 16.39 10.77 -9.88
N ALA A 125 17.07 11.14 -8.80
CA ALA A 125 16.44 11.73 -7.61
C ALA A 125 15.57 12.96 -7.92
N GLN A 126 15.92 13.77 -8.91
CA GLN A 126 15.15 14.94 -9.36
C GLN A 126 14.16 14.63 -10.50
N SER A 127 14.13 13.40 -11.01
CA SER A 127 13.30 13.01 -12.15
C SER A 127 11.86 12.76 -11.73
N ALA A 128 10.91 13.02 -12.63
CA ALA A 128 9.52 12.58 -12.45
C ALA A 128 9.41 11.07 -12.66
N GLY A 129 8.45 10.45 -11.99
CA GLY A 129 8.13 9.04 -12.13
C GLY A 129 6.86 8.71 -11.37
N HIS A 130 6.33 7.52 -11.65
CA HIS A 130 5.20 6.90 -10.97
C HIS A 130 5.53 5.44 -10.69
N ASP A 131 4.67 4.72 -9.96
CA ASP A 131 4.84 3.31 -9.58
C ASP A 131 5.48 2.45 -10.67
N ILE A 132 4.89 2.44 -11.86
CA ILE A 132 5.37 1.64 -13.00
C ILE A 132 6.83 1.96 -13.38
N ASN A 133 7.25 3.22 -13.27
CA ASN A 133 8.62 3.64 -13.59
C ASN A 133 9.61 3.17 -12.51
N TYR A 134 9.21 3.27 -11.25
CA TYR A 134 10.00 2.79 -10.12
C TYR A 134 10.16 1.27 -10.20
N LEU A 135 9.04 0.57 -10.42
CA LEU A 135 9.02 -0.88 -10.54
C LEU A 135 9.81 -1.40 -11.75
N ALA A 136 9.83 -0.65 -12.87
CA ALA A 136 10.54 -1.03 -14.08
C ALA A 136 12.06 -1.18 -13.88
N LEU A 137 12.67 -0.35 -13.00
CA LEU A 137 14.11 -0.40 -12.75
C LEU A 137 14.53 -1.51 -11.78
N THR A 138 13.59 -2.14 -11.08
CA THR A 138 13.90 -3.19 -10.09
C THR A 138 14.02 -4.58 -10.70
N GLY A 139 13.62 -4.74 -11.96
CA GLY A 139 13.45 -6.05 -12.60
C GLY A 139 12.10 -6.73 -12.28
N VAL A 140 11.39 -6.28 -11.23
CA VAL A 140 10.12 -6.89 -10.79
C VAL A 140 9.04 -6.76 -11.86
N LEU A 141 8.90 -5.58 -12.49
CA LEU A 141 7.92 -5.40 -13.57
C LEU A 141 8.17 -6.38 -14.73
N ASN A 142 9.44 -6.63 -15.07
CA ASN A 142 9.77 -7.58 -16.11
C ASN A 142 9.35 -9.02 -15.76
N ALA A 143 9.26 -9.37 -14.49
CA ALA A 143 8.89 -10.70 -14.03
C ALA A 143 7.37 -10.94 -13.95
N ILE A 144 6.54 -9.89 -14.02
CA ILE A 144 5.08 -9.98 -13.85
C ILE A 144 4.37 -9.96 -15.21
N GLY A 145 3.46 -10.91 -15.42
CA GLY A 145 2.59 -10.96 -16.60
C GLY A 145 2.84 -12.16 -17.51
N PRO A 146 2.10 -12.24 -18.63
CA PRO A 146 2.24 -13.30 -19.60
C PRO A 146 3.59 -13.21 -20.35
N ARG A 147 3.98 -14.29 -21.01
CA ARG A 147 5.28 -14.38 -21.72
C ARG A 147 5.54 -13.22 -22.68
N GLY A 148 4.50 -12.75 -23.38
CA GLY A 148 4.64 -11.75 -24.44
C GLY A 148 4.93 -10.33 -23.97
N PHE A 149 4.44 -9.92 -22.80
CA PHE A 149 4.58 -8.54 -22.29
C PHE A 149 4.44 -8.47 -20.76
N PRO A 150 5.09 -7.51 -20.10
CA PRO A 150 4.92 -7.29 -18.67
C PRO A 150 3.54 -6.68 -18.36
N SER A 151 2.90 -7.12 -17.27
CA SER A 151 1.63 -6.58 -16.81
C SER A 151 1.84 -5.59 -15.67
N VAL A 152 1.08 -4.49 -15.69
CA VAL A 152 1.09 -3.47 -14.64
C VAL A 152 0.29 -3.99 -13.43
N PRO A 153 0.90 -4.14 -12.23
CA PRO A 153 0.23 -4.69 -11.04
C PRO A 153 -0.51 -3.60 -10.25
N LEU A 154 -1.21 -2.68 -10.91
CA LEU A 154 -1.70 -1.44 -10.32
C LEU A 154 -0.52 -0.64 -9.71
N ASN A 155 -0.76 0.08 -8.61
CA ASN A 155 0.30 0.74 -7.84
C ASN A 155 0.53 0.08 -6.47
N VAL A 156 0.25 -1.23 -6.37
CA VAL A 156 0.32 -1.95 -5.08
C VAL A 156 1.74 -2.35 -4.71
N VAL A 157 2.65 -2.54 -5.68
CA VAL A 157 3.97 -3.07 -5.42
C VAL A 157 4.96 -1.97 -5.06
N ALA A 158 5.15 -0.95 -5.88
CA ALA A 158 6.10 0.12 -5.58
C ALA A 158 5.51 1.16 -4.65
N ASP A 159 4.38 1.82 -4.98
CA ASP A 159 3.82 2.89 -4.16
C ASP A 159 3.36 2.39 -2.78
N MET A 160 2.56 1.32 -2.75
CA MET A 160 1.93 0.88 -1.50
C MET A 160 2.82 -0.07 -0.70
N GLY A 161 3.32 -1.15 -1.29
CA GLY A 161 4.13 -2.16 -0.59
C GLY A 161 5.55 -1.70 -0.33
N GLY A 162 6.31 -1.42 -1.38
CA GLY A 162 7.71 -0.99 -1.30
C GLY A 162 7.90 0.44 -0.78
N GLY A 163 6.89 1.28 -0.94
CA GLY A 163 6.89 2.66 -0.48
C GLY A 163 6.18 2.85 0.86
N GLY A 164 4.85 3.04 0.81
CA GLY A 164 4.07 3.47 1.97
C GLY A 164 4.18 2.56 3.18
N LEU A 165 4.05 1.23 2.98
CA LEU A 165 4.15 0.26 4.07
C LEU A 165 5.58 0.17 4.62
N LEU A 166 6.60 0.18 3.75
CA LEU A 166 8.00 0.12 4.18
C LEU A 166 8.40 1.38 4.94
N LEU A 167 7.98 2.59 4.49
CA LEU A 167 8.21 3.81 5.27
C LEU A 167 7.52 3.74 6.63
N ALA A 168 6.25 3.30 6.68
CA ALA A 168 5.54 3.17 7.96
C ALA A 168 6.27 2.23 8.93
N PHE A 169 6.78 1.10 8.44
CA PHE A 169 7.61 0.18 9.22
C PHE A 169 8.91 0.86 9.69
N GLY A 170 9.63 1.55 8.78
CA GLY A 170 10.84 2.30 9.12
C GLY A 170 10.62 3.38 10.18
N ILE A 171 9.53 4.13 10.08
CA ILE A 171 9.12 5.13 11.09
C ILE A 171 8.91 4.47 12.46
N VAL A 172 8.19 3.34 12.52
CA VAL A 172 7.94 2.64 13.80
C VAL A 172 9.24 2.13 14.40
N CYS A 173 10.14 1.57 13.60
CA CYS A 173 11.47 1.14 14.06
C CYS A 173 12.28 2.32 14.61
N ALA A 174 12.30 3.44 13.89
CA ALA A 174 13.04 4.64 14.31
C ALA A 174 12.42 5.29 15.56
N LEU A 175 11.09 5.28 15.72
CA LEU A 175 10.42 5.72 16.94
C LEU A 175 10.76 4.83 18.13
N LEU A 176 10.85 3.52 17.94
CA LEU A 176 11.24 2.59 19.00
C LEU A 176 12.69 2.84 19.42
N GLU A 177 13.59 3.06 18.47
CA GLU A 177 14.99 3.41 18.73
C GLU A 177 15.09 4.73 19.51
N ALA A 178 14.41 5.79 19.01
CA ALA A 178 14.41 7.12 19.64
C ALA A 178 13.85 7.15 21.06
N ARG A 179 12.96 6.20 21.41
CA ARG A 179 12.49 6.04 22.80
C ARG A 179 13.60 5.54 23.72
N GLY A 180 14.53 4.75 23.22
CA GLY A 180 15.68 4.24 23.97
C GLY A 180 16.83 5.21 24.04
N SER A 181 17.25 5.77 22.90
CA SER A 181 18.42 6.65 22.78
C SER A 181 18.11 8.12 23.14
N GLY A 182 16.88 8.55 22.98
CA GLY A 182 16.50 9.97 23.05
C GLY A 182 16.81 10.75 21.77
N GLN A 183 17.23 10.07 20.69
CA GLN A 183 17.64 10.68 19.43
C GLN A 183 16.78 10.20 18.28
N GLY A 184 16.21 11.13 17.53
CA GLY A 184 15.52 10.86 16.28
C GLY A 184 16.49 10.73 15.11
N GLN A 185 15.94 10.44 13.92
CA GLN A 185 16.74 10.27 12.71
C GLN A 185 15.91 10.50 11.44
N THR A 186 16.61 10.67 10.33
CA THR A 186 15.96 10.68 9.01
C THR A 186 15.81 9.24 8.49
N VAL A 187 14.63 8.92 7.95
CA VAL A 187 14.35 7.68 7.25
C VAL A 187 14.10 8.02 5.78
N ASP A 188 15.05 7.67 4.90
CA ASP A 188 14.90 7.78 3.45
C ASP A 188 14.31 6.46 2.92
N ALA A 189 13.11 6.53 2.35
CA ALA A 189 12.43 5.37 1.80
C ALA A 189 12.20 5.56 0.29
N ALA A 190 13.01 4.87 -0.50
CA ALA A 190 12.87 4.84 -1.96
C ALA A 190 11.97 3.68 -2.39
N MET A 191 10.96 3.96 -3.21
CA MET A 191 10.07 2.92 -3.74
C MET A 191 10.79 1.89 -4.58
N THR A 192 11.87 2.29 -5.29
CA THR A 192 12.74 1.37 -6.04
C THR A 192 13.46 0.38 -5.11
N GLU A 193 13.95 0.83 -3.98
CA GLU A 193 14.64 -0.03 -3.01
C GLU A 193 13.65 -0.96 -2.31
N GLY A 194 12.51 -0.42 -1.91
CA GLY A 194 11.47 -1.21 -1.28
C GLY A 194 10.88 -2.28 -2.19
N ALA A 195 10.61 -1.97 -3.45
CA ALA A 195 10.15 -2.95 -4.43
C ALA A 195 11.21 -4.04 -4.69
N SER A 196 12.50 -3.66 -4.72
CA SER A 196 13.61 -4.61 -4.82
C SER A 196 13.69 -5.52 -3.59
N LEU A 197 13.51 -4.97 -2.39
CA LEU A 197 13.51 -5.72 -1.14
C LEU A 197 12.36 -6.75 -1.10
N LEU A 198 11.16 -6.39 -1.56
CA LEU A 198 10.03 -7.32 -1.67
C LEU A 198 10.36 -8.51 -2.59
N ALA A 199 11.24 -8.33 -3.57
CA ALA A 199 11.69 -9.37 -4.49
C ALA A 199 12.96 -10.12 -4.02
N ALA A 200 13.41 -9.95 -2.78
CA ALA A 200 14.65 -10.55 -2.28
C ALA A 200 14.71 -12.08 -2.47
N MET A 201 13.58 -12.79 -2.27
CA MET A 201 13.49 -14.24 -2.51
C MET A 201 13.75 -14.58 -3.99
N VAL A 202 13.23 -13.77 -4.91
CA VAL A 202 13.42 -13.96 -6.37
C VAL A 202 14.91 -13.83 -6.74
N HIS A 203 15.62 -12.86 -6.17
CA HIS A 203 17.07 -12.74 -6.35
C HIS A 203 17.81 -14.01 -5.88
N GLY A 204 17.42 -14.60 -4.75
CA GLY A 204 17.96 -15.86 -4.26
C GLY A 204 17.70 -17.03 -5.23
N PHE A 205 16.47 -17.14 -5.74
CA PHE A 205 16.10 -18.18 -6.71
C PHE A 205 16.86 -18.05 -8.03
N ARG A 206 17.06 -16.84 -8.52
CA ARG A 206 17.88 -16.59 -9.71
C ARG A 206 19.35 -16.98 -9.48
N ALA A 207 19.93 -16.56 -8.36
CA ALA A 207 21.30 -16.90 -8.01
C ALA A 207 21.51 -18.42 -7.85
N GLY A 208 20.49 -19.13 -7.33
CA GLY A 208 20.49 -20.59 -7.21
C GLY A 208 20.16 -21.35 -8.51
N GLY A 209 19.91 -20.66 -9.62
CA GLY A 209 19.60 -21.26 -10.92
C GLY A 209 18.22 -21.95 -11.00
N VAL A 210 17.33 -21.69 -10.02
CA VAL A 210 16.00 -22.32 -9.99
C VAL A 210 14.92 -21.43 -10.63
N MET A 211 15.24 -20.18 -10.97
CA MET A 211 14.36 -19.26 -11.64
C MET A 211 14.94 -18.80 -12.99
N SER A 212 14.12 -18.89 -14.03
CA SER A 212 14.37 -18.35 -15.37
C SER A 212 14.00 -16.85 -15.42
N ASP A 213 14.67 -16.08 -16.26
CA ASP A 213 14.32 -14.67 -16.55
C ASP A 213 13.11 -14.54 -17.50
N LEU A 214 12.59 -15.65 -17.99
CA LEU A 214 11.40 -15.68 -18.85
C LEU A 214 10.13 -15.63 -17.97
N ARG A 215 9.22 -14.69 -18.26
CA ARG A 215 7.90 -14.62 -17.62
C ARG A 215 7.07 -15.86 -17.93
N SER A 216 6.17 -16.20 -17.00
CA SER A 216 5.31 -17.38 -17.09
C SER A 216 6.09 -18.66 -17.42
N ASP A 217 7.25 -18.81 -16.80
CA ASP A 217 8.15 -19.94 -16.96
C ASP A 217 8.57 -20.54 -15.61
N ASN A 218 8.19 -19.91 -14.52
CA ASN A 218 8.55 -20.29 -13.16
C ASN A 218 7.31 -20.73 -12.36
N ILE A 219 7.52 -21.24 -11.16
CA ILE A 219 6.40 -21.69 -10.32
C ILE A 219 5.51 -20.49 -9.95
N LEU A 220 6.09 -19.42 -9.40
CA LEU A 220 5.34 -18.34 -8.77
C LEU A 220 4.87 -17.24 -9.75
N ASP A 221 5.21 -17.33 -11.03
CA ASP A 221 4.83 -16.37 -12.06
C ASP A 221 3.73 -16.89 -13.02
N GLY A 222 3.10 -18.01 -12.66
CA GLY A 222 2.11 -18.67 -13.48
C GLY A 222 2.70 -19.58 -14.55
N GLY A 223 3.99 -19.94 -14.52
CA GLY A 223 4.62 -20.93 -15.40
C GLY A 223 4.08 -22.33 -15.13
N ALA A 224 3.98 -22.74 -13.88
CA ALA A 224 3.47 -24.05 -13.50
C ALA A 224 1.94 -24.13 -13.62
N TYR A 225 1.43 -25.29 -14.10
CA TYR A 225 -0.01 -25.53 -14.22
C TYR A 225 -0.72 -25.59 -12.86
N TYR A 226 -0.01 -25.90 -11.81
CA TYR A 226 -0.53 -25.96 -10.43
C TYR A 226 -0.37 -24.66 -9.64
N TYR A 227 0.12 -23.58 -10.32
CA TYR A 227 0.21 -22.24 -9.70
C TYR A 227 -0.13 -21.17 -10.75
N THR A 228 -1.41 -21.03 -11.06
CA THR A 228 -1.90 -20.06 -12.05
C THR A 228 -3.42 -19.89 -11.94
N THR A 229 -4.01 -19.09 -12.79
CA THR A 229 -5.46 -18.91 -12.90
C THR A 229 -6.01 -19.60 -14.13
N TYR A 230 -7.25 -20.08 -14.05
CA TYR A 230 -7.99 -20.73 -15.14
C TYR A 230 -9.34 -20.06 -15.35
N GLU A 231 -9.71 -19.89 -16.59
CA GLU A 231 -11.03 -19.41 -16.99
C GLU A 231 -12.05 -20.55 -16.94
N CYS A 232 -13.20 -20.29 -16.31
CA CYS A 232 -14.32 -21.21 -16.18
C CYS A 232 -15.35 -21.03 -17.32
N ALA A 233 -16.37 -21.85 -17.36
CA ALA A 233 -17.39 -21.83 -18.40
C ALA A 233 -18.16 -20.50 -18.50
N ASP A 234 -18.30 -19.81 -17.38
CA ASP A 234 -19.01 -18.52 -17.26
C ASP A 234 -18.11 -17.29 -17.55
N GLY A 235 -16.87 -17.49 -17.96
CA GLY A 235 -15.90 -16.42 -18.22
C GLY A 235 -15.25 -15.84 -16.96
N LYS A 236 -15.64 -16.31 -15.77
CA LYS A 236 -14.96 -15.98 -14.51
C LYS A 236 -13.73 -16.87 -14.33
N PHE A 237 -12.91 -16.54 -13.33
CA PHE A 237 -11.63 -17.22 -13.12
C PHE A 237 -11.57 -17.90 -11.75
N ILE A 238 -10.80 -18.99 -11.71
CA ILE A 238 -10.41 -19.69 -10.49
C ILE A 238 -8.88 -19.69 -10.38
N SER A 239 -8.36 -19.54 -9.18
CA SER A 239 -6.92 -19.62 -8.91
C SER A 239 -6.58 -21.00 -8.35
N VAL A 240 -5.43 -21.51 -8.78
CA VAL A 240 -4.82 -22.76 -8.29
C VAL A 240 -3.45 -22.41 -7.74
N GLY A 241 -3.14 -22.90 -6.54
CA GLY A 241 -1.86 -22.70 -5.85
C GLY A 241 -1.33 -23.97 -5.20
N ALA A 242 -1.58 -25.14 -5.78
CA ALA A 242 -1.31 -26.47 -5.24
C ALA A 242 0.18 -26.86 -5.38
N ILE A 243 1.08 -26.16 -4.69
CA ILE A 243 2.54 -26.35 -4.78
C ILE A 243 2.96 -27.67 -4.11
N GLU A 244 2.48 -27.91 -2.89
CA GLU A 244 2.86 -29.08 -2.10
C GLU A 244 2.22 -30.37 -2.68
N PRO A 245 2.95 -31.52 -2.69
CA PRO A 245 2.47 -32.75 -3.31
C PRO A 245 1.11 -33.22 -2.81
N GLN A 246 0.79 -33.04 -1.54
CA GLN A 246 -0.52 -33.43 -0.99
C GLN A 246 -1.68 -32.58 -1.51
N PHE A 247 -1.48 -31.27 -1.69
CA PHE A 247 -2.49 -30.37 -2.25
C PHE A 247 -2.66 -30.61 -3.75
N HIS A 248 -1.55 -30.86 -4.45
CA HIS A 248 -1.56 -31.24 -5.86
C HIS A 248 -2.30 -32.56 -6.11
N ALA A 249 -2.08 -33.59 -5.26
CA ALA A 249 -2.81 -34.84 -5.36
C ALA A 249 -4.32 -34.63 -5.19
N ARG A 250 -4.75 -33.85 -4.19
CA ARG A 250 -6.17 -33.52 -3.97
C ARG A 250 -6.78 -32.69 -5.10
N LEU A 251 -5.99 -31.78 -5.69
CA LEU A 251 -6.42 -31.03 -6.87
C LEU A 251 -6.79 -32.01 -8.02
N LEU A 252 -5.87 -32.90 -8.39
CA LEU A 252 -6.10 -33.82 -9.49
C LEU A 252 -7.22 -34.80 -9.20
N GLU A 253 -7.32 -35.35 -8.00
CA GLU A 253 -8.41 -36.20 -7.53
C GLU A 253 -9.78 -35.53 -7.66
N THR A 254 -9.90 -34.29 -7.18
CA THR A 254 -11.16 -33.52 -7.23
C THR A 254 -11.57 -33.19 -8.68
N LEU A 255 -10.58 -32.96 -9.55
CA LEU A 255 -10.80 -32.74 -10.97
C LEU A 255 -11.08 -34.06 -11.76
N GLY A 256 -10.96 -35.23 -11.13
CA GLY A 256 -11.09 -36.53 -11.80
C GLY A 256 -9.98 -36.85 -12.78
N LEU A 257 -8.78 -36.30 -12.54
CA LEU A 257 -7.62 -36.47 -13.41
C LEU A 257 -6.67 -37.54 -12.90
N ASP A 258 -6.17 -38.39 -13.81
CA ASP A 258 -5.17 -39.40 -13.49
C ASP A 258 -3.78 -38.74 -13.29
N PRO A 259 -3.21 -38.78 -12.06
CA PRO A 259 -1.91 -38.20 -11.76
C PRO A 259 -0.78 -38.73 -12.66
N THR A 260 -0.86 -39.99 -13.11
CA THR A 260 0.17 -40.61 -13.93
C THR A 260 0.36 -39.93 -15.28
N THR A 261 -0.68 -39.26 -15.76
CA THR A 261 -0.67 -38.54 -17.03
C THR A 261 0.08 -37.20 -16.97
N PHE A 262 0.34 -36.67 -15.77
CA PHE A 262 1.04 -35.40 -15.58
C PHE A 262 2.56 -35.57 -15.42
N GLY A 263 3.02 -36.78 -15.08
CA GLY A 263 4.42 -37.03 -14.73
C GLY A 263 4.82 -36.38 -13.40
N ALA A 264 6.11 -36.15 -13.19
CA ALA A 264 6.57 -35.46 -11.99
C ALA A 264 6.12 -34.00 -11.99
N GLN A 265 5.55 -33.54 -10.87
CA GLN A 265 5.09 -32.16 -10.71
C GLN A 265 6.19 -31.14 -10.99
N SER A 266 7.44 -31.45 -10.65
CA SER A 266 8.64 -30.63 -10.89
C SER A 266 9.14 -30.61 -12.33
N ASP A 267 8.61 -31.50 -13.22
CA ASP A 267 9.03 -31.56 -14.61
C ASP A 267 8.48 -30.39 -15.42
N ARG A 268 9.28 -29.35 -15.56
CA ARG A 268 8.91 -28.10 -16.27
C ARG A 268 8.52 -28.33 -17.73
N SER A 269 9.07 -29.36 -18.37
CA SER A 269 8.76 -29.68 -19.78
C SER A 269 7.29 -30.08 -19.98
N ARG A 270 6.63 -30.55 -18.91
CA ARG A 270 5.23 -30.97 -18.90
C ARG A 270 4.24 -29.88 -18.50
N TRP A 271 4.72 -28.74 -17.99
CA TRP A 271 3.84 -27.69 -17.44
C TRP A 271 2.88 -27.13 -18.48
N ALA A 272 3.34 -26.90 -19.69
CA ALA A 272 2.47 -26.39 -20.78
C ALA A 272 1.31 -27.34 -21.10
N GLU A 273 1.58 -28.65 -21.18
CA GLU A 273 0.56 -29.68 -21.39
C GLU A 273 -0.42 -29.73 -20.19
N GLY A 274 0.11 -29.71 -18.96
CA GLY A 274 -0.70 -29.67 -17.74
C GLY A 274 -1.65 -28.46 -17.71
N LYS A 275 -1.20 -27.29 -18.14
CA LYS A 275 -2.06 -26.09 -18.26
C LYS A 275 -3.21 -26.30 -19.23
N VAL A 276 -2.96 -26.85 -20.42
CA VAL A 276 -4.02 -27.11 -21.39
C VAL A 276 -5.08 -28.04 -20.79
N ARG A 277 -4.65 -29.13 -20.16
CA ARG A 277 -5.58 -30.11 -19.55
C ARG A 277 -6.44 -29.48 -18.44
N LEU A 278 -5.81 -28.72 -17.51
CA LEU A 278 -6.56 -28.07 -16.45
C LEU A 278 -7.52 -27.00 -17.00
N ALA A 279 -7.10 -26.25 -18.02
CA ALA A 279 -7.94 -25.25 -18.67
C ALA A 279 -9.18 -25.90 -19.31
N GLU A 280 -9.03 -27.03 -19.99
CA GLU A 280 -10.15 -27.79 -20.56
C GLU A 280 -11.12 -28.27 -19.49
N VAL A 281 -10.62 -28.77 -18.36
CA VAL A 281 -11.46 -29.20 -17.24
C VAL A 281 -12.19 -28.03 -16.60
N PHE A 282 -11.50 -26.93 -16.25
CA PHE A 282 -12.16 -25.78 -15.64
C PHE A 282 -13.21 -25.13 -16.54
N LYS A 283 -13.07 -25.22 -17.87
CA LYS A 283 -14.06 -24.76 -18.84
C LYS A 283 -15.37 -25.58 -18.86
N THR A 284 -15.43 -26.71 -18.17
CA THR A 284 -16.65 -27.58 -18.17
C THR A 284 -17.73 -27.12 -17.18
N ALA A 285 -17.42 -26.23 -16.22
CA ALA A 285 -18.38 -25.73 -15.25
C ALA A 285 -18.14 -24.25 -14.92
N ALA A 286 -19.15 -23.60 -14.37
CA ALA A 286 -19.06 -22.23 -13.87
C ALA A 286 -18.11 -22.15 -12.64
N ARG A 287 -17.49 -20.97 -12.40
CA ARG A 287 -16.57 -20.74 -11.28
C ARG A 287 -17.18 -21.17 -9.94
N ASP A 288 -18.40 -20.75 -9.66
CA ASP A 288 -19.05 -21.01 -8.36
C ASP A 288 -19.43 -22.49 -8.18
N GLU A 289 -19.61 -23.23 -9.26
CA GLU A 289 -19.74 -24.68 -9.21
C GLU A 289 -18.42 -25.36 -8.83
N TRP A 290 -17.30 -24.91 -9.40
CA TRP A 290 -15.99 -25.38 -9.00
C TRP A 290 -15.70 -25.07 -7.54
N VAL A 291 -16.04 -23.86 -7.08
CA VAL A 291 -15.91 -23.48 -5.65
C VAL A 291 -16.64 -24.47 -4.75
N ARG A 292 -17.87 -24.85 -5.10
CA ARG A 292 -18.64 -25.86 -4.33
C ARG A 292 -17.98 -27.26 -4.38
N ARG A 293 -17.40 -27.65 -5.51
CA ARG A 293 -16.72 -28.96 -5.62
C ARG A 293 -15.44 -29.03 -4.77
N PHE A 294 -14.79 -27.90 -4.56
CA PHE A 294 -13.59 -27.79 -3.71
C PHE A 294 -13.92 -27.41 -2.25
N ASP A 295 -15.19 -27.23 -1.90
CA ASP A 295 -15.56 -26.87 -0.52
C ASP A 295 -15.14 -27.95 0.48
N GLY A 296 -14.43 -27.55 1.52
CA GLY A 296 -13.84 -28.45 2.51
C GLY A 296 -12.66 -29.29 2.02
N ILE A 297 -12.20 -29.12 0.77
CA ILE A 297 -11.05 -29.83 0.21
C ILE A 297 -9.83 -28.92 0.21
N ASP A 298 -8.76 -29.37 0.89
CA ASP A 298 -7.50 -28.62 1.01
C ASP A 298 -6.62 -28.84 -0.23
N ALA A 299 -6.98 -28.17 -1.33
CA ALA A 299 -6.34 -28.26 -2.65
C ALA A 299 -5.77 -26.92 -3.14
N CYS A 300 -5.73 -25.90 -2.29
CA CYS A 300 -5.27 -24.55 -2.64
C CYS A 300 -5.98 -23.96 -3.87
N VAL A 301 -7.30 -24.10 -3.93
CA VAL A 301 -8.14 -23.58 -5.00
C VAL A 301 -9.08 -22.51 -4.44
N SER A 302 -9.18 -21.36 -5.12
CA SER A 302 -10.02 -20.24 -4.68
C SER A 302 -10.61 -19.48 -5.87
N PRO A 303 -11.83 -18.90 -5.75
CA PRO A 303 -12.37 -18.04 -6.78
C PRO A 303 -11.54 -16.77 -6.93
N VAL A 304 -11.35 -16.30 -8.15
CA VAL A 304 -10.90 -14.93 -8.42
C VAL A 304 -12.14 -14.04 -8.38
N LEU A 305 -12.23 -13.21 -7.36
CA LEU A 305 -13.38 -12.35 -7.09
C LEU A 305 -13.18 -10.96 -7.68
N ASP A 306 -14.23 -10.34 -8.15
CA ASP A 306 -14.26 -8.90 -8.39
C ASP A 306 -14.40 -8.11 -7.06
N TRP A 307 -14.40 -6.77 -7.15
CA TRP A 307 -14.44 -5.91 -5.96
C TRP A 307 -15.73 -6.07 -5.16
N ASP A 308 -16.88 -6.22 -5.81
CA ASP A 308 -18.18 -6.35 -5.16
C ASP A 308 -18.33 -7.74 -4.53
N GLU A 309 -17.91 -8.78 -5.25
CA GLU A 309 -17.87 -10.15 -4.73
C GLU A 309 -16.95 -10.28 -3.50
N ALA A 310 -15.82 -9.58 -3.50
CA ALA A 310 -14.90 -9.60 -2.36
C ALA A 310 -15.53 -9.03 -1.08
N LEU A 311 -16.38 -8.00 -1.19
CA LEU A 311 -17.08 -7.40 -0.05
C LEU A 311 -18.04 -8.37 0.63
N ILE A 312 -18.68 -9.23 -0.13
CA ILE A 312 -19.72 -10.15 0.37
C ILE A 312 -19.23 -11.59 0.57
N HIS A 313 -17.98 -11.88 0.25
CA HIS A 313 -17.44 -13.23 0.41
C HIS A 313 -17.49 -13.67 1.88
N PRO A 314 -18.00 -14.90 2.20
CA PRO A 314 -18.24 -15.34 3.58
C PRO A 314 -17.02 -15.23 4.49
N HIS A 315 -15.84 -15.60 4.00
CA HIS A 315 -14.59 -15.47 4.77
C HIS A 315 -14.28 -14.01 5.12
N ASN A 316 -14.42 -13.10 4.16
CA ASN A 316 -14.15 -11.68 4.36
C ASN A 316 -15.15 -11.04 5.32
N GLN A 317 -16.42 -11.45 5.24
CA GLN A 317 -17.45 -11.01 6.16
C GLN A 317 -17.22 -11.53 7.58
N ALA A 318 -16.97 -12.83 7.73
CA ALA A 318 -16.67 -13.43 9.04
C ALA A 318 -15.45 -12.81 9.71
N ARG A 319 -14.48 -12.37 8.92
CA ARG A 319 -13.32 -11.64 9.43
C ARG A 319 -13.56 -10.13 9.58
N GLY A 320 -14.66 -9.58 9.08
CA GLY A 320 -14.85 -8.12 9.03
C GLY A 320 -13.67 -7.43 8.30
N SER A 321 -13.30 -7.97 7.11
CA SER A 321 -12.17 -7.48 6.34
C SER A 321 -12.44 -6.14 5.67
N PHE A 322 -13.72 -5.78 5.55
CA PHE A 322 -14.19 -4.51 5.00
C PHE A 322 -15.13 -3.81 5.98
N VAL A 323 -15.17 -2.49 5.90
CA VAL A 323 -16.05 -1.63 6.70
C VAL A 323 -16.65 -0.56 5.79
N GLU A 324 -17.82 -0.07 6.15
CA GLU A 324 -18.44 1.08 5.48
C GLU A 324 -18.26 2.33 6.34
N ILE A 325 -17.71 3.41 5.75
CA ILE A 325 -17.53 4.70 6.40
C ILE A 325 -18.00 5.80 5.46
N ALA A 326 -18.94 6.61 5.90
CA ALA A 326 -19.53 7.68 5.10
C ALA A 326 -20.03 7.20 3.72
N GLY A 327 -20.63 5.99 3.66
CA GLY A 327 -21.14 5.40 2.42
C GLY A 327 -20.07 4.81 1.49
N VAL A 328 -18.82 4.69 1.96
CA VAL A 328 -17.71 4.10 1.19
C VAL A 328 -17.29 2.78 1.81
N SER A 329 -17.49 1.67 1.10
CA SER A 329 -16.94 0.37 1.46
C SER A 329 -15.42 0.38 1.25
N GLN A 330 -14.66 -0.02 2.27
CA GLN A 330 -13.22 0.10 2.28
C GLN A 330 -12.58 -0.96 3.18
N PRO A 331 -11.28 -1.28 3.01
CA PRO A 331 -10.61 -2.25 3.87
C PRO A 331 -10.64 -1.82 5.34
N ALA A 332 -10.94 -2.76 6.23
CA ALA A 332 -10.83 -2.56 7.67
C ALA A 332 -9.36 -2.35 8.08
N PRO A 333 -9.09 -1.76 9.25
CA PRO A 333 -7.73 -1.66 9.77
C PRO A 333 -7.05 -3.03 9.91
N ALA A 334 -5.81 -3.09 9.46
CA ALA A 334 -4.94 -4.26 9.59
C ALA A 334 -3.50 -3.80 9.92
N PRO A 335 -2.69 -4.63 10.64
CA PRO A 335 -3.04 -5.90 11.29
C PRO A 335 -3.98 -5.72 12.49
N ARG A 336 -4.53 -6.85 13.01
CA ARG A 336 -5.40 -6.85 14.18
C ARG A 336 -4.58 -7.05 15.45
N PHE A 337 -4.68 -6.11 16.37
CA PHE A 337 -4.04 -6.20 17.67
C PHE A 337 -5.01 -6.74 18.71
N SER A 338 -4.60 -7.73 19.49
CA SER A 338 -5.44 -8.40 20.49
C SER A 338 -5.83 -7.51 21.67
N ARG A 339 -4.97 -6.57 22.04
CA ARG A 339 -5.15 -5.69 23.20
C ARG A 339 -5.49 -4.26 22.83
N THR A 340 -4.97 -3.76 21.71
CA THR A 340 -5.13 -2.37 21.23
C THR A 340 -5.67 -2.37 19.80
N PRO A 341 -6.94 -2.79 19.58
CA PRO A 341 -7.50 -2.87 18.24
C PRO A 341 -7.46 -1.50 17.57
N ALA A 342 -7.03 -1.49 16.32
CA ALA A 342 -7.04 -0.27 15.51
C ALA A 342 -8.49 0.10 15.14
N THR A 343 -8.81 1.38 15.23
CA THR A 343 -10.12 1.93 14.88
C THR A 343 -9.98 3.07 13.88
N ILE A 344 -11.01 3.31 13.10
CA ILE A 344 -11.09 4.49 12.23
C ILE A 344 -11.94 5.54 12.95
N SER A 345 -11.28 6.59 13.39
CA SER A 345 -11.91 7.62 14.25
C SER A 345 -12.86 8.54 13.48
N ARG A 346 -12.62 8.75 12.17
CA ARG A 346 -13.39 9.66 11.31
C ARG A 346 -13.19 9.35 9.82
N PRO A 347 -14.12 9.74 8.93
CA PRO A 347 -13.87 9.74 7.49
C PRO A 347 -12.78 10.77 7.13
N THR A 348 -12.41 10.80 5.86
CA THR A 348 -11.49 11.83 5.33
C THR A 348 -12.07 13.22 5.51
N ALA A 349 -11.28 14.13 6.08
CA ALA A 349 -11.62 15.54 6.22
C ALA A 349 -11.40 16.29 4.90
N GLY A 350 -12.15 17.35 4.68
CA GLY A 350 -11.88 18.32 3.63
C GLY A 350 -10.57 19.09 3.89
N VAL A 351 -10.09 19.79 2.86
CA VAL A 351 -8.85 20.58 2.96
C VAL A 351 -9.02 21.70 3.98
N GLY A 352 -8.21 21.66 5.04
CA GLY A 352 -8.18 22.68 6.08
C GLY A 352 -9.36 22.65 7.07
N ASP A 353 -10.24 21.67 7.00
CA ASP A 353 -11.41 21.57 7.88
C ASP A 353 -11.05 21.65 9.37
N ASP A 354 -9.88 21.17 9.74
CA ASP A 354 -9.45 21.10 11.12
C ASP A 354 -8.39 22.17 11.48
N THR A 355 -8.13 23.16 10.62
CA THR A 355 -7.02 24.11 10.79
C THR A 355 -7.02 24.78 12.15
N VAL A 356 -8.13 25.41 12.53
CA VAL A 356 -8.25 26.13 13.81
C VAL A 356 -8.14 25.17 14.99
N GLU A 357 -8.85 24.05 14.93
CA GLU A 357 -8.82 23.03 16.00
C GLU A 357 -7.41 22.48 16.22
N VAL A 358 -6.71 22.17 15.14
CA VAL A 358 -5.34 21.62 15.21
C VAL A 358 -4.38 22.67 15.78
N LEU A 359 -4.36 23.88 15.23
CA LEU A 359 -3.45 24.92 15.71
C LEU A 359 -3.69 25.25 17.17
N THR A 360 -4.94 25.46 17.58
CA THR A 360 -5.31 25.72 18.97
C THR A 360 -4.96 24.55 19.89
N GLY A 361 -5.29 23.33 19.48
CA GLY A 361 -5.01 22.11 20.26
C GLY A 361 -3.52 21.80 20.44
N TRP A 362 -2.69 22.33 19.55
CA TRP A 362 -1.21 22.21 19.63
C TRP A 362 -0.56 23.45 20.27
N GLY A 363 -1.37 24.40 20.80
CA GLY A 363 -0.88 25.55 21.53
C GLY A 363 -0.27 26.67 20.69
N VAL A 364 -0.64 26.76 19.42
CA VAL A 364 -0.26 27.87 18.57
C VAL A 364 -1.05 29.13 19.02
N ASP A 365 -0.39 30.28 19.09
CA ASP A 365 -0.99 31.52 19.52
C ASP A 365 -2.23 31.87 18.69
N ALA A 366 -3.31 32.26 19.37
CA ALA A 366 -4.57 32.64 18.74
C ALA A 366 -4.42 33.80 17.74
N ALA A 367 -3.47 34.71 17.97
CA ALA A 367 -3.15 35.81 17.06
C ALA A 367 -2.54 35.34 15.72
N VAL A 368 -1.99 34.13 15.69
CA VAL A 368 -1.43 33.50 14.48
C VAL A 368 -2.49 32.69 13.75
N VAL A 369 -3.52 32.24 14.47
CA VAL A 369 -4.63 31.41 13.92
C VAL A 369 -5.70 32.29 13.24
N ALA A 370 -5.83 33.56 13.65
CA ALA A 370 -6.77 34.52 13.08
C ALA A 370 -6.29 35.13 11.76
#